data_2429ec8ae152ba938ce5aaf901a8a66f
#
_entry.id   2429ec8ae152ba938ce5aaf901a8a66f
#
_cell.length_a   1.000
_cell.length_b   1.000
_cell.length_c   1.000
_cell.angle_alpha   90.00
_cell.angle_beta   90.00
_cell.angle_gamma   90.00
#
_symmetry.space_group_name_H-M   'P 1'
#
loop_
_entity.id
_entity.type
_entity.pdbx_description
1 polymer ?
#
loop_
_entity_poly.entity_id
_entity_poly.type
_entity_poly.pdbx_seq_one_letter_code
_entity_poly.pdbx_strand_id
1 'polypeptide(L)'
;NNPALIYEISRATSLEVAATGIDWTFSPCLSSPEDYRWGRTYEGFSSDPKIVEVLGRSAVEGYQSLITKSGKKIVACAKHFIGDGNTEFGTGMNGLVDRGNTILTTDQLKEKLLPKYQAAVDANVQTVMASYNSWNGVKCHGSKELLTDILKVEMGFKGFVISDWQGIDEIPGNYKSDIITSINAGVDMVMVSGQGQPYKKFMRLLKENVEEGSISMERIDDAVRRILKVKLRNGLFESPLVNNETLNVIGSEEHRQIARQAVRESVVVLKNQEILPISKDVNKLVVAGRGADNLGMQCGGWTINWQGGQGDITVGTTILDGIKKSVSKGTDIIYSKDGLGLDNSNGDLAIVVIGEDPYTEFFGDKDNLDLMEEDIRTINNLKDKGYKVLVLLISGRPLNVANHIDNWDAFAALWLPGTEGDGVSDILFGDFQSSGRLSYPWPVKTEDGANADLDDLLYNI
;
A
#
# COMPACT_ATOMS: atom_id res chain seq x y z
N ASN A 1 -3.42 -11.57 8.01
CA ASN A 1 -2.27 -12.38 7.55
C ASN A 1 -2.73 -13.68 6.90
N ASN A 2 -3.36 -13.60 5.70
CA ASN A 2 -3.88 -14.74 4.95
C ASN A 2 -3.21 -14.83 3.58
N PRO A 3 -2.16 -15.67 3.40
CA PRO A 3 -1.43 -15.80 2.13
C PRO A 3 -2.32 -16.26 0.96
N ALA A 4 -3.29 -17.16 1.25
CA ALA A 4 -4.21 -17.64 0.20
C ALA A 4 -5.10 -16.50 -0.31
N LEU A 5 -5.61 -15.64 0.58
CA LEU A 5 -6.42 -14.49 0.18
C LEU A 5 -5.57 -13.46 -0.59
N ILE A 6 -4.31 -13.21 -0.20
CA ILE A 6 -3.39 -12.34 -0.95
C ILE A 6 -3.15 -12.88 -2.37
N TYR A 7 -2.99 -14.20 -2.51
CA TYR A 7 -2.89 -14.83 -3.83
C TYR A 7 -4.14 -14.53 -4.69
N GLU A 8 -5.36 -14.74 -4.13
CA GLU A 8 -6.62 -14.50 -4.87
C GLU A 8 -6.82 -13.02 -5.22
N ILE A 9 -6.50 -12.09 -4.31
CA ILE A 9 -6.52 -10.63 -4.57
C ILE A 9 -5.60 -10.30 -5.75
N SER A 10 -4.35 -10.79 -5.69
CA SER A 10 -3.34 -10.49 -6.71
C SER A 10 -3.71 -11.13 -8.06
N ARG A 11 -4.33 -12.33 -8.03
CA ARG A 11 -4.85 -12.99 -9.23
C ARG A 11 -6.02 -12.23 -9.85
N ALA A 12 -7.00 -11.79 -9.03
CA ALA A 12 -8.12 -10.97 -9.49
C ALA A 12 -7.61 -9.66 -10.12
N THR A 13 -6.68 -8.98 -9.42
CA THR A 13 -6.03 -7.77 -9.94
C THR A 13 -5.32 -8.03 -11.27
N SER A 14 -4.60 -9.15 -11.42
CA SER A 14 -3.92 -9.47 -12.67
C SER A 14 -4.88 -9.69 -13.84
N LEU A 15 -6.05 -10.31 -13.59
CA LEU A 15 -7.09 -10.49 -14.59
C LEU A 15 -7.68 -9.15 -15.05
N GLU A 16 -7.98 -8.25 -14.13
CA GLU A 16 -8.51 -6.92 -14.44
C GLU A 16 -7.48 -6.05 -15.16
N VAL A 17 -6.23 -6.04 -14.70
CA VAL A 17 -5.12 -5.33 -15.35
C VAL A 17 -4.92 -5.83 -16.77
N ALA A 18 -4.89 -7.15 -16.98
CA ALA A 18 -4.78 -7.74 -18.32
C ALA A 18 -5.96 -7.39 -19.22
N ALA A 19 -7.18 -7.34 -18.68
CA ALA A 19 -8.39 -6.98 -19.43
C ALA A 19 -8.32 -5.55 -19.97
N THR A 20 -7.59 -4.63 -19.30
CA THR A 20 -7.36 -3.26 -19.78
C THR A 20 -6.23 -3.15 -20.82
N GLY A 21 -5.53 -4.24 -21.15
CA GLY A 21 -4.40 -4.24 -22.08
C GLY A 21 -3.05 -3.92 -21.46
N ILE A 22 -2.96 -3.88 -20.14
CA ILE A 22 -1.72 -3.69 -19.40
C ILE A 22 -1.11 -5.07 -19.09
N ASP A 23 0.17 -5.25 -19.38
CA ASP A 23 0.89 -6.51 -19.23
C ASP A 23 1.86 -6.53 -18.05
N TRP A 24 1.99 -5.44 -17.34
CA TRP A 24 2.98 -5.26 -16.28
C TRP A 24 2.42 -4.38 -15.15
N THR A 25 2.47 -4.89 -13.92
CA THR A 25 2.10 -4.13 -12.71
C THR A 25 3.33 -3.80 -11.88
N PHE A 26 3.33 -2.63 -11.22
CA PHE A 26 4.39 -2.24 -10.28
C PHE A 26 4.03 -2.65 -8.85
N SER A 27 3.77 -3.93 -8.68
CA SER A 27 3.40 -4.58 -7.41
C SER A 27 4.02 -5.98 -7.33
N PRO A 28 4.28 -6.49 -6.11
CA PRO A 28 3.96 -5.95 -4.78
C PRO A 28 5.02 -5.00 -4.23
N CYS A 29 4.58 -4.12 -3.30
CA CYS A 29 5.50 -3.38 -2.44
C CYS A 29 5.94 -4.30 -1.28
N LEU A 30 7.26 -4.46 -1.11
CA LEU A 30 7.87 -5.34 -0.10
C LEU A 30 8.58 -4.55 1.01
N SER A 31 8.23 -3.29 1.19
CA SER A 31 8.72 -2.51 2.32
C SER A 31 8.19 -3.07 3.65
N SER A 32 8.98 -2.94 4.69
CA SER A 32 8.61 -3.23 6.07
C SER A 32 8.94 -2.01 6.92
N PRO A 33 8.04 -1.00 6.93
CA PRO A 33 8.32 0.29 7.54
C PRO A 33 8.48 0.18 9.06
N GLU A 34 9.54 0.80 9.58
CA GLU A 34 9.81 0.92 11.01
C GLU A 34 9.33 2.27 11.55
N ASP A 35 9.34 3.34 10.74
CA ASP A 35 8.83 4.67 11.09
C ASP A 35 7.49 4.94 10.40
N TYR A 36 6.41 5.04 11.19
CA TYR A 36 5.05 5.23 10.66
C TYR A 36 4.79 6.64 10.14
N ARG A 37 5.69 7.60 10.36
CA ARG A 37 5.62 8.94 9.75
C ARG A 37 5.83 8.89 8.25
N TRP A 38 6.34 7.77 7.71
CA TRP A 38 6.49 7.55 6.27
C TRP A 38 5.14 7.43 5.57
N GLY A 39 4.92 8.27 4.55
CA GLY A 39 3.64 8.35 3.83
C GLY A 39 3.27 7.10 3.02
N ARG A 40 4.22 6.17 2.78
CA ARG A 40 3.99 4.93 2.04
C ARG A 40 3.82 3.71 2.97
N THR A 41 3.66 3.91 4.26
CA THR A 41 3.48 2.82 5.24
C THR A 41 2.39 1.84 4.81
N TYR A 42 1.26 2.33 4.30
CA TYR A 42 0.13 1.49 3.89
C TYR A 42 0.37 0.68 2.60
N GLU A 43 1.42 0.96 1.83
CA GLU A 43 1.72 0.21 0.61
C GLU A 43 2.34 -1.16 0.91
N GLY A 44 3.00 -1.30 2.07
CA GLY A 44 3.56 -2.56 2.56
C GLY A 44 2.51 -3.44 3.27
N PHE A 45 2.86 -4.70 3.50
CA PHE A 45 1.97 -5.66 4.19
C PHE A 45 2.07 -5.55 5.71
N SER A 46 3.24 -5.25 6.25
CA SER A 46 3.53 -5.25 7.69
C SER A 46 4.88 -4.60 7.99
N SER A 47 5.08 -4.18 9.24
CA SER A 47 6.42 -3.86 9.76
C SER A 47 7.25 -5.13 10.06
N ASP A 48 6.62 -6.29 10.26
CA ASP A 48 7.33 -7.56 10.44
C ASP A 48 7.82 -8.11 9.08
N PRO A 49 9.15 -8.19 8.83
CA PRO A 49 9.69 -8.70 7.58
C PRO A 49 9.25 -10.13 7.24
N LYS A 50 8.97 -10.97 8.25
CA LYS A 50 8.50 -12.36 8.04
C LYS A 50 7.09 -12.41 7.46
N ILE A 51 6.22 -11.51 7.89
CA ILE A 51 4.88 -11.38 7.31
C ILE A 51 4.99 -10.89 5.86
N VAL A 52 5.85 -9.88 5.61
CA VAL A 52 6.11 -9.38 4.26
C VAL A 52 6.69 -10.45 3.34
N GLU A 53 7.59 -11.29 3.85
CA GLU A 53 8.16 -12.43 3.12
C GLU A 53 7.07 -13.37 2.59
N VAL A 54 6.19 -13.83 3.48
CA VAL A 54 5.13 -14.80 3.15
C VAL A 54 4.07 -14.19 2.23
N LEU A 55 3.57 -13.00 2.55
CA LEU A 55 2.51 -12.34 1.79
C LEU A 55 3.04 -11.81 0.44
N GLY A 56 4.26 -11.29 0.41
CA GLY A 56 4.91 -10.83 -0.82
C GLY A 56 5.13 -11.97 -1.83
N ARG A 57 5.56 -13.13 -1.36
CA ARG A 57 5.63 -14.34 -2.20
C ARG A 57 4.28 -14.69 -2.82
N SER A 58 3.24 -14.76 -1.98
CA SER A 58 1.87 -15.08 -2.44
C SER A 58 1.35 -14.05 -3.45
N ALA A 59 1.67 -12.78 -3.25
CA ALA A 59 1.30 -11.72 -4.19
C ALA A 59 1.98 -11.91 -5.55
N VAL A 60 3.29 -12.18 -5.59
CA VAL A 60 4.02 -12.46 -6.83
C VAL A 60 3.42 -13.66 -7.57
N GLU A 61 3.16 -14.77 -6.84
CA GLU A 61 2.55 -15.98 -7.41
C GLU A 61 1.16 -15.69 -7.99
N GLY A 62 0.33 -14.88 -7.30
CA GLY A 62 -0.98 -14.45 -7.76
C GLY A 62 -0.93 -13.57 -9.02
N TYR A 63 -0.12 -12.51 -9.00
CA TYR A 63 0.05 -11.63 -10.18
C TYR A 63 0.56 -12.38 -11.41
N GLN A 64 1.49 -13.31 -11.23
CA GLN A 64 2.11 -14.07 -12.32
C GLN A 64 1.38 -15.40 -12.63
N SER A 65 0.17 -15.58 -12.09
CA SER A 65 -0.68 -16.71 -12.45
C SER A 65 -1.07 -16.68 -13.94
N LEU A 66 -1.43 -17.83 -14.50
CA LEU A 66 -1.85 -17.92 -15.89
C LEU A 66 -3.20 -17.21 -16.11
N ILE A 67 -3.23 -16.26 -17.05
CA ILE A 67 -4.44 -15.52 -17.45
C ILE A 67 -5.14 -16.21 -18.58
N THR A 68 -4.39 -16.69 -19.58
CA THR A 68 -4.94 -17.31 -20.77
C THR A 68 -4.40 -18.72 -20.98
N LYS A 69 -5.14 -19.54 -21.74
CA LYS A 69 -4.66 -20.87 -22.17
C LYS A 69 -3.43 -20.80 -23.08
N SER A 70 -3.18 -19.65 -23.73
CA SER A 70 -1.98 -19.39 -24.54
C SER A 70 -0.73 -19.07 -23.72
N GLY A 71 -0.82 -19.04 -22.37
CA GLY A 71 0.32 -18.83 -21.48
C GLY A 71 0.61 -17.37 -21.13
N LYS A 72 -0.26 -16.42 -21.48
CA LYS A 72 -0.12 -15.01 -21.11
C LYS A 72 -0.20 -14.84 -19.59
N LYS A 73 0.69 -14.01 -19.04
CA LYS A 73 0.77 -13.64 -17.63
C LYS A 73 0.98 -12.14 -17.50
N ILE A 74 0.62 -11.59 -16.34
CA ILE A 74 1.07 -10.24 -15.95
C ILE A 74 2.47 -10.33 -15.34
N VAL A 75 3.30 -9.37 -15.69
CA VAL A 75 4.63 -9.22 -15.08
C VAL A 75 4.47 -8.52 -13.73
N ALA A 76 4.89 -9.16 -12.64
CA ALA A 76 4.99 -8.54 -11.31
C ALA A 76 6.30 -7.77 -11.15
N CYS A 77 6.30 -6.77 -10.26
CA CYS A 77 7.47 -5.98 -9.92
C CYS A 77 7.60 -5.86 -8.41
N ALA A 78 8.58 -6.55 -7.83
CA ALA A 78 8.91 -6.39 -6.42
C ALA A 78 9.57 -5.02 -6.19
N LYS A 79 9.04 -4.21 -5.26
CA LYS A 79 9.49 -2.85 -5.02
C LYS A 79 9.48 -2.47 -3.54
N HIS A 80 10.26 -1.50 -3.12
CA HIS A 80 11.37 -0.87 -3.85
C HIS A 80 12.69 -1.42 -3.28
N PHE A 81 13.57 -1.86 -4.13
CA PHE A 81 14.81 -2.50 -3.72
C PHE A 81 15.90 -1.43 -3.48
N ILE A 82 16.31 -1.12 -2.24
CA ILE A 82 15.97 -1.76 -0.99
C ILE A 82 16.08 -0.77 0.18
N GLY A 83 15.21 -0.93 1.19
CA GLY A 83 15.34 -0.18 2.45
C GLY A 83 14.44 1.05 2.55
N ASP A 84 13.50 1.26 1.61
CA ASP A 84 12.41 2.19 1.77
C ASP A 84 11.55 1.80 3.00
N GLY A 85 11.10 2.78 3.77
CA GLY A 85 10.43 2.55 5.06
C GLY A 85 11.37 2.24 6.24
N ASN A 86 12.69 2.09 5.99
CA ASN A 86 13.72 1.90 7.01
C ASN A 86 14.76 3.05 6.98
N THR A 87 14.38 4.20 6.44
CA THR A 87 15.24 5.39 6.38
C THR A 87 15.17 6.16 7.68
N GLU A 88 16.27 6.80 8.07
CA GLU A 88 16.30 7.65 9.26
C GLU A 88 15.46 8.92 9.05
N PHE A 89 14.63 9.24 10.04
CA PHE A 89 13.90 10.51 10.09
C PHE A 89 14.87 11.70 10.01
N GLY A 90 14.48 12.70 9.24
CA GLY A 90 15.32 13.88 9.01
C GLY A 90 16.24 13.78 7.79
N THR A 91 16.40 12.59 7.19
CA THR A 91 17.27 12.38 6.03
C THR A 91 16.54 12.37 4.70
N GLY A 92 15.20 12.29 4.72
CA GLY A 92 14.36 12.22 3.54
C GLY A 92 13.96 13.58 2.96
N MET A 93 13.01 13.54 2.03
CA MET A 93 12.45 14.74 1.44
C MET A 93 11.85 15.64 2.52
N ASN A 94 12.04 16.95 2.37
CA ASN A 94 11.59 17.97 3.33
C ASN A 94 12.08 17.74 4.77
N GLY A 95 13.16 16.96 4.96
CA GLY A 95 13.65 16.62 6.29
C GLY A 95 12.80 15.59 7.02
N LEU A 96 12.05 14.75 6.29
CA LEU A 96 11.21 13.68 6.84
C LEU A 96 11.80 12.30 6.52
N VAL A 97 10.99 11.34 6.08
CA VAL A 97 11.36 9.92 5.94
C VAL A 97 11.53 9.50 4.48
N ASP A 98 10.62 9.90 3.59
CA ASP A 98 10.60 9.41 2.22
C ASP A 98 11.88 9.73 1.44
N ARG A 99 12.42 8.75 0.70
CA ARG A 99 13.68 8.86 -0.08
C ARG A 99 14.93 9.20 0.76
N GLY A 100 14.87 8.94 2.07
CA GLY A 100 15.95 9.22 3.02
C GLY A 100 17.15 8.27 2.90
N ASN A 101 17.88 8.13 3.99
CA ASN A 101 19.06 7.28 4.07
C ASN A 101 18.83 6.11 5.04
N THR A 102 18.92 4.89 4.56
CA THR A 102 18.88 3.67 5.36
C THR A 102 20.29 3.37 5.86
N ILE A 103 20.48 3.32 7.18
CA ILE A 103 21.80 3.04 7.81
C ILE A 103 21.78 1.63 8.39
N LEU A 104 22.33 0.70 7.65
CA LEU A 104 22.45 -0.72 8.03
C LEU A 104 23.80 -1.25 7.58
N THR A 105 24.43 -2.07 8.40
CA THR A 105 25.55 -2.90 7.93
C THR A 105 25.08 -3.89 6.87
N THR A 106 25.99 -4.42 6.08
CA THR A 106 25.67 -5.45 5.06
C THR A 106 24.98 -6.67 5.71
N ASP A 107 25.46 -7.09 6.90
CA ASP A 107 24.85 -8.22 7.61
C ASP A 107 23.43 -7.90 8.09
N GLN A 108 23.19 -6.71 8.64
CA GLN A 108 21.85 -6.26 9.03
C GLN A 108 20.89 -6.16 7.83
N LEU A 109 21.37 -5.63 6.70
CA LEU A 109 20.59 -5.58 5.47
C LEU A 109 20.22 -7.00 5.00
N LYS A 110 21.19 -7.94 5.04
CA LYS A 110 20.97 -9.35 4.67
C LYS A 110 20.01 -10.06 5.62
N GLU A 111 20.06 -9.78 6.88
CA GLU A 111 19.17 -10.38 7.89
C GLU A 111 17.76 -9.81 7.86
N LYS A 112 17.62 -8.48 7.84
CA LYS A 112 16.34 -7.80 8.01
C LYS A 112 15.57 -7.61 6.69
N LEU A 113 16.26 -7.28 5.60
CA LEU A 113 15.59 -6.80 4.39
C LEU A 113 15.63 -7.76 3.20
N LEU A 114 16.72 -8.53 3.03
CA LEU A 114 16.82 -9.43 1.87
C LEU A 114 15.84 -10.62 1.88
N PRO A 115 15.44 -11.24 3.00
CA PRO A 115 14.60 -12.44 2.97
C PRO A 115 13.28 -12.25 2.20
N LYS A 116 12.61 -11.11 2.37
CA LYS A 116 11.37 -10.79 1.66
C LYS A 116 11.55 -10.64 0.15
N TYR A 117 12.69 -10.12 -0.30
CA TYR A 117 13.04 -10.09 -1.72
C TYR A 117 13.52 -11.45 -2.24
N GLN A 118 14.21 -12.24 -1.41
CA GLN A 118 14.58 -13.61 -1.77
C GLN A 118 13.33 -14.46 -2.01
N ALA A 119 12.32 -14.35 -1.14
CA ALA A 119 11.05 -15.03 -1.32
C ALA A 119 10.34 -14.64 -2.65
N ALA A 120 10.42 -13.36 -3.06
CA ALA A 120 9.92 -12.92 -4.35
C ALA A 120 10.76 -13.47 -5.54
N VAL A 121 12.09 -13.53 -5.39
CA VAL A 121 12.99 -14.13 -6.40
C VAL A 121 12.70 -15.64 -6.54
N ASP A 122 12.51 -16.35 -5.43
CA ASP A 122 12.16 -17.77 -5.40
C ASP A 122 10.76 -18.04 -6.00
N ALA A 123 9.83 -17.08 -5.86
CA ALA A 123 8.56 -17.05 -6.58
C ALA A 123 8.69 -16.64 -8.06
N ASN A 124 9.94 -16.48 -8.54
CA ASN A 124 10.26 -16.16 -9.92
C ASN A 124 9.70 -14.80 -10.38
N VAL A 125 9.77 -13.77 -9.50
CA VAL A 125 9.41 -12.40 -9.88
C VAL A 125 10.21 -11.96 -11.11
N GLN A 126 9.52 -11.32 -12.06
CA GLN A 126 10.12 -11.03 -13.36
C GLN A 126 10.79 -9.66 -13.41
N THR A 127 10.42 -8.74 -12.53
CA THR A 127 11.04 -7.42 -12.43
C THR A 127 11.23 -6.98 -10.98
N VAL A 128 12.24 -6.16 -10.77
CA VAL A 128 12.50 -5.50 -9.49
C VAL A 128 12.72 -4.01 -9.76
N MET A 129 12.08 -3.15 -8.97
CA MET A 129 12.26 -1.70 -9.06
C MET A 129 13.23 -1.24 -7.98
N ALA A 130 14.28 -0.51 -8.38
CA ALA A 130 15.23 0.08 -7.45
C ALA A 130 14.56 1.18 -6.61
N SER A 131 14.99 1.35 -5.35
CA SER A 131 14.42 2.35 -4.46
C SER A 131 15.07 3.74 -4.60
N TYR A 132 14.30 4.78 -4.31
CA TYR A 132 14.80 6.15 -4.27
C TYR A 132 15.76 6.45 -3.13
N ASN A 133 15.64 5.73 -2.01
CA ASN A 133 16.46 5.98 -0.83
C ASN A 133 17.95 5.71 -1.08
N SER A 134 18.76 6.17 -0.17
CA SER A 134 20.17 5.79 -0.09
C SER A 134 20.36 4.65 0.92
N TRP A 135 21.37 3.80 0.69
CA TRP A 135 21.90 2.91 1.68
C TRP A 135 23.32 3.37 2.04
N ASN A 136 23.51 3.74 3.31
CA ASN A 136 24.78 4.30 3.81
C ASN A 136 25.33 5.46 2.94
N GLY A 137 24.41 6.34 2.51
CA GLY A 137 24.75 7.52 1.69
C GLY A 137 24.85 7.28 0.18
N VAL A 138 24.76 6.03 -0.29
CA VAL A 138 24.79 5.69 -1.73
C VAL A 138 23.37 5.45 -2.22
N LYS A 139 22.91 6.22 -3.23
CA LYS A 139 21.61 6.00 -3.87
C LYS A 139 21.46 4.58 -4.40
N CYS A 140 20.37 3.89 -4.10
CA CYS A 140 20.15 2.50 -4.52
C CYS A 140 20.24 2.34 -6.04
N HIS A 141 19.77 3.30 -6.82
CA HIS A 141 19.90 3.30 -8.29
C HIS A 141 21.33 3.33 -8.80
N GLY A 142 22.29 3.80 -8.00
CA GLY A 142 23.72 3.86 -8.33
C GLY A 142 24.56 2.79 -7.66
N SER A 143 23.98 1.92 -6.85
CA SER A 143 24.71 0.92 -6.08
C SER A 143 24.90 -0.39 -6.84
N LYS A 144 26.10 -0.61 -7.39
CA LYS A 144 26.46 -1.89 -8.02
C LYS A 144 26.39 -3.05 -7.03
N GLU A 145 26.79 -2.82 -5.79
CA GLU A 145 26.73 -3.84 -4.73
C GLU A 145 25.30 -4.34 -4.55
N LEU A 146 24.31 -3.44 -4.46
CA LEU A 146 22.90 -3.83 -4.30
C LEU A 146 22.33 -4.50 -5.55
N LEU A 147 22.42 -3.83 -6.71
CA LEU A 147 21.69 -4.24 -7.90
C LEU A 147 22.36 -5.38 -8.69
N THR A 148 23.68 -5.43 -8.68
CA THR A 148 24.42 -6.47 -9.40
C THR A 148 24.90 -7.57 -8.45
N ASP A 149 25.72 -7.22 -7.46
CA ASP A 149 26.45 -8.22 -6.69
C ASP A 149 25.47 -8.99 -5.76
N ILE A 150 24.57 -8.30 -5.06
CA ILE A 150 23.56 -8.92 -4.18
C ILE A 150 22.39 -9.44 -5.01
N LEU A 151 21.61 -8.56 -5.69
CA LEU A 151 20.34 -8.96 -6.30
C LEU A 151 20.54 -9.95 -7.46
N LYS A 152 21.39 -9.60 -8.46
CA LYS A 152 21.51 -10.42 -9.66
C LYS A 152 22.41 -11.65 -9.45
N VAL A 153 23.49 -11.54 -8.66
CA VAL A 153 24.48 -12.62 -8.48
C VAL A 153 24.16 -13.45 -7.26
N GLU A 154 24.17 -12.87 -6.04
CA GLU A 154 24.00 -13.63 -4.78
C GLU A 154 22.58 -14.23 -4.68
N MET A 155 21.53 -13.42 -4.87
CA MET A 155 20.14 -13.86 -4.81
C MET A 155 19.69 -14.61 -6.07
N GLY A 156 20.46 -14.56 -7.15
CA GLY A 156 20.18 -15.28 -8.38
C GLY A 156 19.02 -14.73 -9.21
N PHE A 157 18.65 -13.45 -9.08
CA PHE A 157 17.57 -12.81 -9.83
C PHE A 157 17.78 -12.89 -11.34
N LYS A 158 16.81 -13.44 -12.07
CA LYS A 158 16.87 -13.71 -13.53
C LYS A 158 16.07 -12.75 -14.39
N GLY A 159 15.27 -11.86 -13.77
CA GLY A 159 14.52 -10.82 -14.45
C GLY A 159 15.35 -9.59 -14.76
N PHE A 160 14.72 -8.45 -14.94
CA PHE A 160 15.40 -7.18 -15.15
C PHE A 160 15.08 -6.15 -14.04
N VAL A 161 16.02 -5.24 -13.82
CA VAL A 161 15.87 -4.12 -12.88
C VAL A 161 15.37 -2.91 -13.64
N ILE A 162 14.26 -2.32 -13.16
CA ILE A 162 13.77 -1.01 -13.61
C ILE A 162 14.10 0.07 -12.57
N SER A 163 14.37 1.30 -13.03
CA SER A 163 14.43 2.45 -12.14
C SER A 163 13.04 2.81 -11.62
N ASP A 164 12.95 3.55 -10.53
CA ASP A 164 11.75 4.30 -10.19
C ASP A 164 11.61 5.54 -11.09
N TRP A 165 10.50 6.26 -10.98
CA TRP A 165 10.17 7.44 -11.79
C TRP A 165 11.22 8.54 -11.63
N GLN A 166 11.98 8.84 -12.72
CA GLN A 166 13.15 9.72 -12.67
C GLN A 166 14.21 9.35 -11.61
N GLY A 167 14.21 8.11 -11.12
CA GLY A 167 15.05 7.71 -9.99
C GLY A 167 16.54 7.83 -10.23
N ILE A 168 16.98 7.74 -11.48
CA ILE A 168 18.41 7.94 -11.81
C ILE A 168 18.84 9.41 -11.71
N ASP A 169 17.89 10.35 -11.87
CA ASP A 169 18.16 11.79 -11.83
C ASP A 169 18.49 12.26 -10.40
N GLU A 170 18.19 11.43 -9.39
CA GLU A 170 18.54 11.68 -7.98
C GLU A 170 19.94 11.22 -7.58
N ILE A 171 20.67 10.56 -8.50
CA ILE A 171 22.08 10.22 -8.26
C ILE A 171 22.90 11.51 -8.28
N PRO A 172 23.79 11.74 -7.30
CA PRO A 172 24.62 12.95 -7.30
C PRO A 172 25.53 13.05 -8.52
N GLY A 173 25.35 14.10 -9.34
CA GLY A 173 26.13 14.32 -10.55
C GLY A 173 25.44 15.18 -11.58
N ASN A 174 25.61 14.81 -12.83
CA ASN A 174 24.86 15.34 -13.96
C ASN A 174 24.24 14.19 -14.76
N TYR A 175 23.20 14.47 -15.53
CA TYR A 175 22.40 13.42 -16.17
C TYR A 175 23.21 12.45 -17.05
N LYS A 176 24.34 12.86 -17.64
CA LYS A 176 25.23 11.96 -18.39
C LYS A 176 25.94 10.99 -17.43
N SER A 177 26.49 11.48 -16.32
CA SER A 177 27.13 10.66 -15.28
C SER A 177 26.13 9.75 -14.57
N ASP A 178 24.88 10.20 -14.37
CA ASP A 178 23.83 9.46 -13.68
C ASP A 178 23.43 8.23 -14.52
N ILE A 179 23.35 8.39 -15.86
CA ILE A 179 23.17 7.26 -16.79
C ILE A 179 24.32 6.26 -16.68
N ILE A 180 25.59 6.73 -16.70
CA ILE A 180 26.76 5.85 -16.57
C ILE A 180 26.68 5.05 -15.25
N THR A 181 26.45 5.75 -14.14
CA THR A 181 26.42 5.16 -12.80
C THR A 181 25.31 4.13 -12.67
N SER A 182 24.08 4.49 -13.05
CA SER A 182 22.92 3.60 -12.89
C SER A 182 22.97 2.36 -13.79
N ILE A 183 23.35 2.53 -15.06
CA ILE A 183 23.44 1.40 -15.99
C ILE A 183 24.56 0.43 -15.57
N ASN A 184 25.73 0.95 -15.18
CA ASN A 184 26.84 0.13 -14.69
C ASN A 184 26.54 -0.49 -13.31
N ALA A 185 25.70 0.14 -12.49
CA ALA A 185 25.21 -0.45 -11.24
C ALA A 185 24.30 -1.67 -11.48
N GLY A 186 23.63 -1.73 -12.62
CA GLY A 186 22.78 -2.89 -12.95
C GLY A 186 21.33 -2.54 -13.30
N VAL A 187 20.95 -1.26 -13.43
CA VAL A 187 19.66 -0.86 -13.96
C VAL A 187 19.57 -1.28 -15.43
N ASP A 188 18.53 -2.01 -15.81
CA ASP A 188 18.34 -2.56 -17.15
C ASP A 188 17.35 -1.73 -17.98
N MET A 189 16.38 -1.10 -17.32
CA MET A 189 15.36 -0.24 -17.92
C MET A 189 15.20 1.03 -17.08
N VAL A 190 15.09 2.19 -17.74
CA VAL A 190 15.00 3.48 -17.06
C VAL A 190 13.65 4.11 -17.30
N MET A 191 13.00 4.55 -16.23
CA MET A 191 11.76 5.29 -16.26
C MET A 191 12.04 6.76 -16.49
N VAL A 192 12.02 7.16 -17.79
CA VAL A 192 12.28 8.53 -18.23
C VAL A 192 10.96 9.25 -18.40
N SER A 193 10.76 10.31 -17.64
CA SER A 193 9.52 11.07 -17.66
C SER A 193 9.75 12.55 -17.97
N GLY A 194 8.66 13.29 -18.22
CA GLY A 194 8.67 14.72 -18.45
C GLY A 194 8.20 15.13 -19.84
N GLN A 195 8.02 16.43 -20.02
CA GLN A 195 7.59 17.03 -21.29
C GLN A 195 8.76 17.22 -22.24
N GLY A 196 8.49 17.38 -23.55
CA GLY A 196 9.53 17.71 -24.54
C GLY A 196 10.37 16.52 -25.01
N GLN A 197 9.91 15.30 -24.83
CA GLN A 197 10.56 14.05 -25.28
C GLN A 197 11.94 13.79 -24.62
N PRO A 198 12.05 13.82 -23.28
CA PRO A 198 13.31 13.63 -22.56
C PRO A 198 13.97 12.29 -22.84
N TYR A 199 13.19 11.27 -23.25
CA TYR A 199 13.72 9.96 -23.67
C TYR A 199 14.70 10.08 -24.86
N LYS A 200 14.55 11.06 -25.75
CA LYS A 200 15.52 11.31 -26.85
C LYS A 200 16.88 11.75 -26.31
N LYS A 201 16.88 12.61 -25.25
CA LYS A 201 18.11 13.01 -24.56
C LYS A 201 18.75 11.79 -23.89
N PHE A 202 17.96 10.98 -23.20
CA PHE A 202 18.44 9.74 -22.58
C PHE A 202 19.08 8.82 -23.61
N MET A 203 18.37 8.50 -24.70
CA MET A 203 18.87 7.60 -25.75
C MET A 203 20.18 8.10 -26.39
N ARG A 204 20.26 9.41 -26.66
CA ARG A 204 21.47 10.03 -27.21
C ARG A 204 22.65 9.90 -26.25
N LEU A 205 22.46 10.27 -24.98
CA LEU A 205 23.52 10.21 -23.97
C LEU A 205 23.93 8.77 -23.67
N LEU A 206 22.99 7.82 -23.62
CA LEU A 206 23.30 6.41 -23.46
C LEU A 206 24.18 5.90 -24.62
N LYS A 207 23.84 6.25 -25.87
CA LYS A 207 24.63 5.89 -27.05
C LYS A 207 26.04 6.51 -26.97
N GLU A 208 26.15 7.79 -26.67
CA GLU A 208 27.43 8.50 -26.50
C GLU A 208 28.31 7.81 -25.44
N ASN A 209 27.74 7.44 -24.28
CA ASN A 209 28.46 6.76 -23.20
C ASN A 209 28.97 5.35 -23.60
N VAL A 210 28.26 4.67 -24.47
CA VAL A 210 28.70 3.38 -25.03
C VAL A 210 29.82 3.61 -26.06
N GLU A 211 29.69 4.58 -26.97
CA GLU A 211 30.71 4.93 -27.96
C GLU A 211 32.02 5.41 -27.32
N GLU A 212 31.92 6.13 -26.18
CA GLU A 212 33.05 6.57 -25.37
C GLU A 212 33.68 5.44 -24.50
N GLY A 213 33.04 4.25 -24.43
CA GLY A 213 33.47 3.12 -23.63
C GLY A 213 33.21 3.25 -22.12
N SER A 214 32.42 4.26 -21.69
CA SER A 214 32.02 4.42 -20.27
C SER A 214 30.98 3.40 -19.85
N ILE A 215 30.23 2.84 -20.80
CA ILE A 215 29.30 1.72 -20.64
C ILE A 215 29.69 0.65 -21.65
N SER A 216 29.92 -0.58 -21.21
CA SER A 216 30.31 -1.65 -22.12
C SER A 216 29.11 -2.21 -22.92
N MET A 217 29.38 -2.74 -24.13
CA MET A 217 28.35 -3.44 -24.90
C MET A 217 27.85 -4.69 -24.19
N GLU A 218 28.69 -5.40 -23.43
CA GLU A 218 28.25 -6.56 -22.63
C GLU A 218 27.16 -6.16 -21.62
N ARG A 219 27.29 -4.94 -21.01
CA ARG A 219 26.26 -4.44 -20.07
C ARG A 219 24.94 -4.15 -20.79
N ILE A 220 25.00 -3.58 -21.99
CA ILE A 220 23.80 -3.31 -22.80
C ILE A 220 23.17 -4.63 -23.26
N ASP A 221 23.97 -5.58 -23.73
CA ASP A 221 23.51 -6.89 -24.17
C ASP A 221 22.86 -7.69 -23.02
N ASP A 222 23.39 -7.58 -21.78
CA ASP A 222 22.76 -8.18 -20.61
C ASP A 222 21.38 -7.55 -20.33
N ALA A 223 21.26 -6.21 -20.35
CA ALA A 223 19.99 -5.53 -20.14
C ALA A 223 18.95 -5.95 -21.18
N VAL A 224 19.31 -5.87 -22.47
CA VAL A 224 18.42 -6.26 -23.58
C VAL A 224 17.99 -7.72 -23.47
N ARG A 225 18.94 -8.62 -23.18
CA ARG A 225 18.64 -10.05 -23.01
C ARG A 225 17.69 -10.33 -21.87
N ARG A 226 17.84 -9.64 -20.74
CA ARG A 226 16.94 -9.75 -19.57
C ARG A 226 15.53 -9.29 -19.94
N ILE A 227 15.38 -8.10 -20.54
CA ILE A 227 14.10 -7.53 -20.95
C ILE A 227 13.41 -8.47 -21.97
N LEU A 228 14.11 -8.93 -23.00
CA LEU A 228 13.54 -9.82 -24.02
C LEU A 228 13.11 -11.16 -23.42
N LYS A 229 13.89 -11.74 -22.50
CA LYS A 229 13.52 -12.97 -21.79
C LYS A 229 12.23 -12.82 -21.01
N VAL A 230 12.04 -11.71 -20.31
CA VAL A 230 10.80 -11.43 -19.57
C VAL A 230 9.62 -11.32 -20.54
N LYS A 231 9.75 -10.58 -21.64
CA LYS A 231 8.70 -10.46 -22.66
C LYS A 231 8.32 -11.82 -23.27
N LEU A 232 9.29 -12.65 -23.61
CA LEU A 232 9.06 -13.99 -24.16
C LEU A 232 8.36 -14.92 -23.15
N ARG A 233 8.84 -14.94 -21.89
CA ARG A 233 8.26 -15.81 -20.84
C ARG A 233 6.82 -15.48 -20.49
N ASN A 234 6.39 -14.24 -20.73
CA ASN A 234 5.04 -13.78 -20.44
C ASN A 234 4.12 -13.74 -21.65
N GLY A 235 4.54 -14.33 -22.79
CA GLY A 235 3.71 -14.51 -23.98
C GLY A 235 3.39 -13.21 -24.71
N LEU A 236 4.20 -12.14 -24.55
CA LEU A 236 3.91 -10.84 -25.14
C LEU A 236 4.11 -10.81 -26.67
N PHE A 237 4.84 -11.76 -27.24
CA PHE A 237 5.00 -11.90 -28.69
C PHE A 237 3.89 -12.74 -29.30
N GLU A 238 3.41 -13.76 -28.57
CA GLU A 238 2.34 -14.67 -29.02
C GLU A 238 0.97 -14.02 -28.84
N SER A 239 0.78 -13.19 -27.82
CA SER A 239 -0.51 -12.54 -27.51
C SER A 239 -0.31 -11.06 -27.16
N PRO A 240 0.12 -10.19 -28.11
CA PRO A 240 0.45 -8.80 -27.85
C PRO A 240 -0.77 -7.93 -27.55
N LEU A 241 -1.95 -8.36 -27.99
CA LEU A 241 -3.18 -7.57 -27.85
C LEU A 241 -4.09 -8.18 -26.77
N VAL A 242 -4.93 -7.31 -26.19
CA VAL A 242 -5.98 -7.72 -25.28
C VAL A 242 -7.14 -8.36 -26.04
N ASN A 243 -7.79 -9.33 -25.42
CA ASN A 243 -9.08 -9.85 -25.88
C ASN A 243 -10.22 -9.08 -25.19
N ASN A 244 -11.05 -8.40 -25.96
CA ASN A 244 -12.20 -7.62 -25.45
C ASN A 244 -13.24 -8.49 -24.71
N GLU A 245 -13.25 -9.81 -24.94
CA GLU A 245 -14.13 -10.74 -24.21
C GLU A 245 -13.81 -10.82 -22.71
N THR A 246 -12.61 -10.37 -22.30
CA THR A 246 -12.18 -10.38 -20.90
C THR A 246 -12.59 -9.12 -20.12
N LEU A 247 -13.14 -8.08 -20.75
CA LEU A 247 -13.52 -6.82 -20.09
C LEU A 247 -14.60 -7.00 -19.00
N ASN A 248 -15.43 -8.03 -19.12
CA ASN A 248 -16.50 -8.32 -18.16
C ASN A 248 -16.01 -8.83 -16.79
N VAL A 249 -14.72 -9.14 -16.65
CA VAL A 249 -14.15 -9.51 -15.33
C VAL A 249 -13.92 -8.28 -14.44
N ILE A 250 -13.79 -7.08 -15.05
CA ILE A 250 -13.52 -5.84 -14.32
C ILE A 250 -14.70 -5.50 -13.42
N GLY A 251 -14.44 -5.43 -12.10
CA GLY A 251 -15.46 -5.16 -11.11
C GLY A 251 -16.56 -6.24 -11.03
N SER A 252 -16.26 -7.47 -11.47
CA SER A 252 -17.21 -8.59 -11.39
C SER A 252 -17.60 -8.88 -9.94
N GLU A 253 -18.77 -9.48 -9.74
CA GLU A 253 -19.26 -9.87 -8.42
C GLU A 253 -18.25 -10.79 -7.70
N GLU A 254 -17.63 -11.72 -8.42
CA GLU A 254 -16.57 -12.60 -7.87
C GLU A 254 -15.40 -11.78 -7.30
N HIS A 255 -14.90 -10.80 -8.04
CA HIS A 255 -13.79 -9.95 -7.61
C HIS A 255 -14.21 -9.03 -6.44
N ARG A 256 -15.43 -8.51 -6.45
CA ARG A 256 -15.97 -7.72 -5.34
C ARG A 256 -16.11 -8.54 -4.07
N GLN A 257 -16.50 -9.82 -4.17
CA GLN A 257 -16.55 -10.71 -3.01
C GLN A 257 -15.16 -11.01 -2.43
N ILE A 258 -14.12 -11.14 -3.27
CA ILE A 258 -12.73 -11.25 -2.80
C ILE A 258 -12.33 -9.97 -2.03
N ALA A 259 -12.62 -8.79 -2.57
CA ALA A 259 -12.34 -7.51 -1.94
C ALA A 259 -13.11 -7.35 -0.61
N ARG A 260 -14.40 -7.69 -0.57
CA ARG A 260 -15.21 -7.71 0.67
C ARG A 260 -14.64 -8.66 1.71
N GLN A 261 -14.17 -9.84 1.30
CA GLN A 261 -13.51 -10.79 2.21
C GLN A 261 -12.21 -10.21 2.77
N ALA A 262 -11.43 -9.49 1.95
CA ALA A 262 -10.23 -8.82 2.40
C ALA A 262 -10.53 -7.77 3.48
N VAL A 263 -11.60 -6.98 3.32
CA VAL A 263 -12.05 -6.03 4.34
C VAL A 263 -12.42 -6.74 5.63
N ARG A 264 -13.23 -7.81 5.56
CA ARG A 264 -13.65 -8.60 6.74
C ARG A 264 -12.46 -9.11 7.55
N GLU A 265 -11.40 -9.57 6.87
CA GLU A 265 -10.21 -10.13 7.52
C GLU A 265 -9.20 -9.06 7.98
N SER A 266 -9.31 -7.81 7.48
CA SER A 266 -8.40 -6.72 7.85
C SER A 266 -8.93 -5.78 8.93
N VAL A 267 -10.23 -5.69 9.14
CA VAL A 267 -10.79 -4.88 10.24
C VAL A 267 -10.36 -5.45 11.59
N VAL A 268 -9.73 -4.61 12.42
CA VAL A 268 -9.24 -5.00 13.74
C VAL A 268 -10.03 -4.28 14.83
N VAL A 269 -10.79 -5.05 15.63
CA VAL A 269 -11.49 -4.52 16.81
C VAL A 269 -10.52 -4.46 17.97
N LEU A 270 -10.11 -3.27 18.38
CA LEU A 270 -9.09 -3.03 19.40
C LEU A 270 -9.69 -2.76 20.79
N LYS A 271 -10.88 -2.16 20.84
CA LYS A 271 -11.63 -1.95 22.08
C LYS A 271 -13.11 -2.26 21.85
N ASN A 272 -13.74 -2.96 22.79
CA ASN A 272 -15.17 -3.24 22.73
C ASN A 272 -15.76 -3.39 24.15
N GLN A 273 -16.47 -2.37 24.61
CA GLN A 273 -17.20 -2.38 25.87
C GLN A 273 -18.67 -2.77 25.61
N GLU A 274 -18.88 -4.01 25.18
CA GLU A 274 -20.20 -4.58 24.89
C GLU A 274 -21.03 -3.81 23.85
N ILE A 275 -20.34 -3.18 22.88
CA ILE A 275 -20.98 -2.48 21.76
C ILE A 275 -21.17 -3.42 20.57
N LEU A 276 -20.13 -4.19 20.23
CA LEU A 276 -20.14 -5.08 19.07
C LEU A 276 -20.42 -6.53 19.50
N PRO A 277 -21.21 -7.29 18.72
CA PRO A 277 -21.93 -6.84 17.52
C PRO A 277 -23.17 -5.98 17.85
N ILE A 278 -23.47 -5.02 16.96
CA ILE A 278 -24.66 -4.18 17.07
C ILE A 278 -25.88 -5.00 16.62
N SER A 279 -26.99 -4.89 17.34
CA SER A 279 -28.24 -5.50 16.91
C SER A 279 -28.76 -4.82 15.62
N LYS A 280 -29.19 -5.62 14.64
CA LYS A 280 -29.83 -5.11 13.42
C LYS A 280 -31.20 -4.50 13.66
N ASP A 281 -31.83 -4.84 14.79
CA ASP A 281 -33.20 -4.43 15.16
C ASP A 281 -33.23 -3.21 16.10
N VAL A 282 -32.16 -2.42 16.15
CA VAL A 282 -32.16 -1.15 16.90
C VAL A 282 -33.16 -0.18 16.29
N ASN A 283 -33.87 0.56 17.13
CA ASN A 283 -34.90 1.52 16.63
C ASN A 283 -34.22 2.68 15.90
N LYS A 284 -33.15 3.22 16.48
CA LYS A 284 -32.41 4.36 15.93
C LYS A 284 -30.90 4.13 16.06
N LEU A 285 -30.17 4.57 15.08
CA LEU A 285 -28.70 4.50 15.07
C LEU A 285 -28.14 5.78 14.45
N VAL A 286 -27.27 6.44 15.18
CA VAL A 286 -26.54 7.60 14.66
C VAL A 286 -25.26 7.13 13.95
N VAL A 287 -25.01 7.68 12.77
CA VAL A 287 -23.75 7.55 12.06
C VAL A 287 -23.17 8.95 11.86
N ALA A 288 -21.92 9.15 12.23
CA ALA A 288 -21.28 10.45 12.13
C ALA A 288 -19.85 10.33 11.58
N GLY A 289 -19.22 11.49 11.40
CA GLY A 289 -17.84 11.58 10.92
C GLY A 289 -17.75 11.72 9.41
N ARG A 290 -16.68 12.39 8.98
CA ARG A 290 -16.41 12.72 7.58
C ARG A 290 -16.05 11.51 6.71
N GLY A 291 -15.64 10.41 7.33
CA GLY A 291 -15.31 9.15 6.65
C GLY A 291 -16.51 8.24 6.39
N ALA A 292 -17.69 8.49 7.01
CA ALA A 292 -18.83 7.59 6.93
C ALA A 292 -19.41 7.47 5.50
N ASP A 293 -19.49 8.59 4.79
CA ASP A 293 -20.02 8.68 3.43
C ASP A 293 -18.95 9.26 2.49
N ASN A 294 -17.79 8.58 2.43
CA ASN A 294 -16.64 9.07 1.70
C ASN A 294 -15.81 7.93 1.11
N LEU A 295 -16.17 7.52 -0.09
CA LEU A 295 -15.51 6.42 -0.79
C LEU A 295 -14.05 6.72 -1.08
N GLY A 296 -13.72 7.98 -1.36
CA GLY A 296 -12.34 8.42 -1.59
C GLY A 296 -11.44 8.22 -0.38
N MET A 297 -11.90 8.56 0.84
CA MET A 297 -11.17 8.26 2.07
C MET A 297 -10.97 6.75 2.28
N GLN A 298 -12.03 5.94 2.01
CA GLN A 298 -11.93 4.49 2.13
C GLN A 298 -10.87 3.89 1.21
N CYS A 299 -10.73 4.43 -0.01
CA CYS A 299 -9.80 3.95 -1.01
C CYS A 299 -8.36 4.42 -0.77
N GLY A 300 -8.18 5.63 -0.23
CA GLY A 300 -6.85 6.21 -0.03
C GLY A 300 -6.18 6.67 -1.33
N GLY A 301 -4.87 6.86 -1.29
CA GLY A 301 -4.06 7.23 -2.44
C GLY A 301 -3.98 6.13 -3.51
N TRP A 302 -3.39 6.44 -4.66
CA TRP A 302 -3.26 5.57 -5.84
C TRP A 302 -4.59 5.15 -6.48
N THR A 303 -5.73 5.65 -5.99
CA THR A 303 -7.06 5.32 -6.52
C THR A 303 -7.55 6.43 -7.41
N ILE A 304 -7.82 6.13 -8.69
CA ILE A 304 -8.24 7.03 -9.78
C ILE A 304 -7.16 8.08 -10.10
N ASN A 305 -6.68 8.81 -9.10
CA ASN A 305 -5.61 9.79 -9.21
C ASN A 305 -4.41 9.36 -8.36
N TRP A 306 -3.23 9.92 -8.65
CA TRP A 306 -2.03 9.68 -7.86
C TRP A 306 -2.25 9.92 -6.36
N GLN A 307 -2.77 11.09 -5.98
CA GLN A 307 -3.03 11.40 -4.57
C GLN A 307 -4.33 10.84 -4.00
N GLY A 308 -5.15 10.17 -4.83
CA GLY A 308 -6.52 9.82 -4.46
C GLY A 308 -7.46 11.02 -4.54
N GLY A 309 -8.59 10.96 -3.86
CA GLY A 309 -9.60 12.02 -3.85
C GLY A 309 -10.59 11.85 -2.70
N GLN A 310 -11.47 12.81 -2.54
CA GLN A 310 -12.54 12.83 -1.55
C GLN A 310 -13.89 12.53 -2.20
N GLY A 311 -14.82 11.97 -1.43
CA GLY A 311 -16.20 11.74 -1.85
C GLY A 311 -16.37 10.54 -2.78
N ASP A 312 -17.32 10.63 -3.70
CA ASP A 312 -17.70 9.56 -4.62
C ASP A 312 -16.81 9.55 -5.87
N ILE A 313 -15.61 8.99 -5.73
CA ILE A 313 -14.57 8.99 -6.80
C ILE A 313 -14.63 7.79 -7.73
N THR A 314 -15.30 6.72 -7.33
CA THR A 314 -15.41 5.46 -8.09
C THR A 314 -16.62 4.65 -7.66
N VAL A 315 -16.91 3.55 -8.35
CA VAL A 315 -18.01 2.64 -8.00
C VAL A 315 -17.65 1.86 -6.74
N GLY A 316 -18.54 1.87 -5.75
CA GLY A 316 -18.32 1.15 -4.49
C GLY A 316 -19.49 1.31 -3.53
N THR A 317 -19.31 0.87 -2.30
CA THR A 317 -20.24 1.04 -1.18
C THR A 317 -19.53 1.80 -0.07
N THR A 318 -20.12 2.92 0.37
CA THR A 318 -19.62 3.63 1.55
C THR A 318 -19.92 2.86 2.83
N ILE A 319 -19.22 3.16 3.92
CA ILE A 319 -19.52 2.55 5.24
C ILE A 319 -20.95 2.89 5.65
N LEU A 320 -21.41 4.13 5.43
CA LEU A 320 -22.78 4.54 5.70
C LEU A 320 -23.80 3.70 4.91
N ASP A 321 -23.56 3.48 3.63
CA ASP A 321 -24.44 2.67 2.80
C ASP A 321 -24.42 1.20 3.19
N GLY A 322 -23.27 0.65 3.57
CA GLY A 322 -23.16 -0.69 4.13
C GLY A 322 -23.98 -0.83 5.41
N ILE A 323 -23.90 0.15 6.33
CA ILE A 323 -24.70 0.18 7.56
C ILE A 323 -26.21 0.21 7.22
N LYS A 324 -26.65 1.11 6.32
CA LYS A 324 -28.06 1.22 5.91
C LYS A 324 -28.61 -0.08 5.32
N LYS A 325 -27.79 -0.83 4.58
CA LYS A 325 -28.19 -2.11 4.00
C LYS A 325 -28.28 -3.25 5.04
N SER A 326 -27.49 -3.16 6.11
CA SER A 326 -27.34 -4.24 7.10
C SER A 326 -28.41 -4.21 8.20
N VAL A 327 -28.97 -3.06 8.52
CA VAL A 327 -30.01 -2.92 9.56
C VAL A 327 -31.39 -3.35 9.07
N SER A 328 -32.26 -3.67 10.02
CA SER A 328 -33.68 -3.99 9.75
C SER A 328 -34.44 -2.79 9.18
N LYS A 329 -35.47 -3.06 8.35
CA LYS A 329 -36.27 -2.02 7.68
C LYS A 329 -36.93 -0.99 8.62
N GLY A 330 -37.06 -1.30 9.91
CA GLY A 330 -37.63 -0.40 10.93
C GLY A 330 -36.63 0.49 11.63
N THR A 331 -35.35 0.30 11.38
CA THR A 331 -34.26 1.11 11.99
C THR A 331 -34.17 2.48 11.31
N ASP A 332 -34.24 3.54 12.10
CA ASP A 332 -34.02 4.91 11.66
C ASP A 332 -32.49 5.24 11.73
N ILE A 333 -31.84 5.45 10.57
CA ILE A 333 -30.44 5.84 10.48
C ILE A 333 -30.36 7.35 10.35
N ILE A 334 -29.76 7.98 11.33
CA ILE A 334 -29.54 9.42 11.34
C ILE A 334 -28.08 9.71 11.06
N TYR A 335 -27.80 10.36 9.93
CA TYR A 335 -26.45 10.76 9.57
C TYR A 335 -26.18 12.23 9.90
N SER A 336 -25.08 12.48 10.62
CA SER A 336 -24.57 13.83 10.89
C SER A 336 -23.06 13.87 10.75
N LYS A 337 -22.56 14.56 9.73
CA LYS A 337 -21.11 14.60 9.41
C LYS A 337 -20.25 15.06 10.60
N ASP A 338 -20.72 16.00 11.39
CA ASP A 338 -19.98 16.65 12.49
C ASP A 338 -20.59 16.40 13.89
N GLY A 339 -21.61 15.53 13.98
CA GLY A 339 -22.30 15.23 15.24
C GLY A 339 -23.19 16.37 15.76
N LEU A 340 -23.42 17.40 14.95
CA LEU A 340 -24.31 18.52 15.32
C LEU A 340 -25.77 18.24 14.94
N GLY A 341 -26.69 19.00 15.54
CA GLY A 341 -28.15 18.89 15.28
C GLY A 341 -28.79 17.62 15.83
N LEU A 342 -28.07 16.81 16.60
CA LEU A 342 -28.56 15.61 17.25
C LEU A 342 -29.02 15.90 18.69
N ASP A 343 -29.91 15.09 19.20
CA ASP A 343 -30.36 15.10 20.59
C ASP A 343 -30.50 13.66 21.14
N ASN A 344 -30.71 13.52 22.44
CA ASN A 344 -30.81 12.21 23.09
C ASN A 344 -32.00 11.36 22.63
N SER A 345 -32.93 11.92 21.84
CA SER A 345 -34.04 11.17 21.24
C SER A 345 -33.63 10.32 20.04
N ASN A 346 -32.40 10.52 19.55
CA ASN A 346 -31.86 9.86 18.34
C ASN A 346 -31.21 8.49 18.61
N GLY A 347 -31.31 7.96 19.85
CA GLY A 347 -30.74 6.68 20.24
C GLY A 347 -29.55 6.84 21.20
N ASP A 348 -29.01 5.70 21.67
CA ASP A 348 -27.95 5.68 22.70
C ASP A 348 -26.54 5.44 22.11
N LEU A 349 -26.46 5.01 20.85
CA LEU A 349 -25.21 4.64 20.17
C LEU A 349 -24.97 5.50 18.93
N ALA A 350 -23.75 5.99 18.81
CA ALA A 350 -23.23 6.64 17.62
C ALA A 350 -22.02 5.88 17.06
N ILE A 351 -22.04 5.59 15.77
CA ILE A 351 -20.87 5.12 15.01
C ILE A 351 -20.20 6.35 14.40
N VAL A 352 -18.93 6.58 14.71
CA VAL A 352 -18.19 7.74 14.22
C VAL A 352 -17.03 7.28 13.35
N VAL A 353 -17.07 7.64 12.06
CA VAL A 353 -16.03 7.27 11.09
C VAL A 353 -15.10 8.46 10.87
N ILE A 354 -13.88 8.32 11.35
CA ILE A 354 -12.81 9.31 11.28
C ILE A 354 -11.63 8.80 10.46
N GLY A 355 -10.63 9.63 10.18
CA GLY A 355 -9.41 9.14 9.58
C GLY A 355 -8.56 10.15 8.83
N GLU A 356 -7.58 9.64 8.08
CA GLU A 356 -6.71 10.45 7.24
C GLU A 356 -7.38 10.78 5.89
N ASP A 357 -7.03 11.93 5.34
CA ASP A 357 -7.31 12.23 3.93
C ASP A 357 -6.40 11.37 3.04
N PRO A 358 -6.82 11.04 1.80
CA PRO A 358 -5.98 10.33 0.86
C PRO A 358 -4.65 11.03 0.60
N TYR A 359 -3.57 10.26 0.52
CA TYR A 359 -2.22 10.74 0.19
C TYR A 359 -1.39 9.64 -0.45
N THR A 360 -0.30 10.03 -1.11
CA THR A 360 0.73 9.11 -1.62
C THR A 360 2.13 9.67 -1.40
N GLU A 361 3.10 8.77 -1.30
CA GLU A 361 4.54 9.08 -1.23
C GLU A 361 4.86 10.15 -0.17
N PHE A 362 5.82 11.02 -0.44
CA PHE A 362 6.26 12.09 0.46
C PHE A 362 5.16 13.09 0.85
N PHE A 363 4.04 13.15 0.13
CA PHE A 363 2.88 13.96 0.55
C PHE A 363 2.18 13.39 1.78
N GLY A 364 2.35 12.11 2.03
CA GLY A 364 1.87 11.45 3.23
C GLY A 364 2.83 11.50 4.42
N ASP A 365 4.08 11.95 4.20
CA ASP A 365 5.05 12.09 5.29
C ASP A 365 4.59 13.17 6.27
N LYS A 366 4.70 12.87 7.56
CA LYS A 366 4.33 13.78 8.65
C LYS A 366 5.36 13.68 9.78
N ASP A 367 5.55 14.75 10.50
CA ASP A 367 6.33 14.79 11.76
C ASP A 367 5.48 14.38 12.96
N ASN A 368 4.14 14.48 12.85
CA ASN A 368 3.17 14.15 13.88
C ASN A 368 1.98 13.38 13.27
N LEU A 369 1.56 12.34 13.96
CA LEU A 369 0.46 11.46 13.55
C LEU A 369 -0.79 11.63 14.43
N ASP A 370 -1.03 12.82 14.97
CA ASP A 370 -2.21 13.14 15.73
C ASP A 370 -3.50 13.05 14.89
N LEU A 371 -4.59 12.74 15.56
CA LEU A 371 -5.92 12.79 14.95
C LEU A 371 -6.27 14.23 14.56
N MET A 372 -7.05 14.39 13.50
CA MET A 372 -7.52 15.70 13.09
C MET A 372 -8.46 16.30 14.13
N GLU A 373 -8.29 17.60 14.43
CA GLU A 373 -9.12 18.29 15.41
C GLU A 373 -10.63 18.22 15.09
N GLU A 374 -11.00 18.21 13.82
CA GLU A 374 -12.42 18.09 13.43
C GLU A 374 -13.00 16.72 13.79
N ASP A 375 -12.21 15.66 13.69
CA ASP A 375 -12.61 14.30 14.07
C ASP A 375 -12.81 14.21 15.59
N ILE A 376 -11.86 14.79 16.36
CA ILE A 376 -11.97 14.86 17.83
C ILE A 376 -13.21 15.67 18.25
N ARG A 377 -13.46 16.81 17.59
CA ARG A 377 -14.67 17.62 17.85
C ARG A 377 -15.96 16.84 17.58
N THR A 378 -16.00 16.08 16.48
CA THR A 378 -17.18 15.26 16.15
C THR A 378 -17.45 14.22 17.25
N ILE A 379 -16.43 13.54 17.72
CA ILE A 379 -16.55 12.58 18.85
C ILE A 379 -17.04 13.27 20.11
N ASN A 380 -16.43 14.40 20.48
CA ASN A 380 -16.81 15.14 21.69
C ASN A 380 -18.25 15.66 21.61
N ASN A 381 -18.69 16.16 20.45
CA ASN A 381 -20.09 16.60 20.25
C ASN A 381 -21.10 15.49 20.57
N LEU A 382 -20.77 14.24 20.31
CA LEU A 382 -21.61 13.08 20.60
C LEU A 382 -21.49 12.65 22.06
N LYS A 383 -20.30 12.60 22.61
CA LYS A 383 -20.08 12.25 24.02
C LYS A 383 -20.75 13.25 24.96
N ASP A 384 -20.69 14.55 24.69
CA ASP A 384 -21.32 15.61 25.48
C ASP A 384 -22.87 15.49 25.48
N LYS A 385 -23.43 14.83 24.46
CA LYS A 385 -24.86 14.49 24.37
C LYS A 385 -25.23 13.15 25.00
N GLY A 386 -24.24 12.44 25.58
CA GLY A 386 -24.45 11.19 26.28
C GLY A 386 -24.49 9.92 25.42
N TYR A 387 -24.10 9.99 24.14
CA TYR A 387 -23.99 8.79 23.32
C TYR A 387 -22.86 7.87 23.78
N LYS A 388 -23.08 6.57 23.71
CA LYS A 388 -21.99 5.61 23.56
C LYS A 388 -21.40 5.78 22.17
N VAL A 389 -20.06 5.75 22.07
CA VAL A 389 -19.38 6.03 20.79
C VAL A 389 -18.51 4.85 20.37
N LEU A 390 -18.82 4.30 19.20
CA LEU A 390 -17.95 3.41 18.47
C LEU A 390 -17.17 4.22 17.44
N VAL A 391 -15.85 4.27 17.61
CA VAL A 391 -14.95 4.96 16.67
C VAL A 391 -14.42 3.97 15.63
N LEU A 392 -14.57 4.29 14.36
CA LEU A 392 -14.03 3.59 13.21
C LEU A 392 -12.96 4.47 12.57
N LEU A 393 -11.73 4.00 12.52
CA LEU A 393 -10.60 4.77 11.99
C LEU A 393 -10.19 4.27 10.60
N ILE A 394 -10.32 5.13 9.60
CA ILE A 394 -9.75 4.95 8.25
C ILE A 394 -8.36 5.59 8.25
N SER A 395 -7.30 4.78 8.12
CA SER A 395 -5.93 5.30 8.07
C SER A 395 -4.98 4.35 7.36
N GLY A 396 -3.92 4.90 6.79
CA GLY A 396 -2.84 4.11 6.17
C GLY A 396 -1.81 3.57 7.17
N ARG A 397 -1.95 3.91 8.46
CA ARG A 397 -0.95 3.65 9.51
C ARG A 397 -1.55 3.84 10.90
N PRO A 398 -0.91 3.38 11.99
CA PRO A 398 -1.28 3.75 13.36
C PRO A 398 -1.22 5.27 13.57
N LEU A 399 -2.22 5.83 14.23
CA LEU A 399 -2.28 7.26 14.61
C LEU A 399 -2.26 7.41 16.13
N ASN A 400 -1.97 8.62 16.63
CA ASN A 400 -1.96 8.95 18.04
C ASN A 400 -3.37 8.93 18.66
N VAL A 401 -3.81 7.78 19.15
CA VAL A 401 -5.13 7.59 19.79
C VAL A 401 -5.07 7.50 21.31
N ALA A 402 -3.88 7.31 21.89
CA ALA A 402 -3.71 6.99 23.30
C ALA A 402 -4.37 8.00 24.24
N ASN A 403 -4.32 9.29 23.93
CA ASN A 403 -4.92 10.35 24.72
C ASN A 403 -6.46 10.43 24.63
N HIS A 404 -7.08 9.68 23.74
CA HIS A 404 -8.51 9.78 23.41
C HIS A 404 -9.28 8.50 23.66
N ILE A 405 -8.62 7.33 23.53
CA ILE A 405 -9.26 6.02 23.48
C ILE A 405 -10.00 5.65 24.75
N ASP A 406 -9.62 6.19 25.91
CA ASP A 406 -10.29 5.91 27.18
C ASP A 406 -11.74 6.42 27.18
N ASN A 407 -12.02 7.49 26.45
CA ASN A 407 -13.34 8.08 26.33
C ASN A 407 -14.23 7.39 25.26
N TRP A 408 -13.71 6.45 24.49
CA TRP A 408 -14.47 5.70 23.48
C TRP A 408 -15.01 4.40 24.07
N ASP A 409 -16.22 4.02 23.72
CA ASP A 409 -16.83 2.79 24.23
C ASP A 409 -16.42 1.58 23.36
N ALA A 410 -16.11 1.80 22.09
CA ALA A 410 -15.48 0.83 21.21
C ALA A 410 -14.60 1.49 20.16
N PHE A 411 -13.60 0.76 19.66
CA PHE A 411 -12.66 1.23 18.65
C PHE A 411 -12.25 0.13 17.69
N ALA A 412 -12.32 0.41 16.40
CA ALA A 412 -11.82 -0.47 15.35
C ALA A 412 -10.96 0.27 14.34
N ALA A 413 -9.81 -0.32 14.01
CA ALA A 413 -8.97 0.10 12.89
C ALA A 413 -9.50 -0.55 11.61
N LEU A 414 -9.85 0.27 10.63
CA LEU A 414 -10.38 -0.18 9.34
C LEU A 414 -9.30 -0.26 8.26
N TRP A 415 -8.16 0.38 8.49
CA TRP A 415 -7.16 0.64 7.47
C TRP A 415 -7.80 1.38 6.28
N LEU A 416 -7.58 0.89 5.06
CA LEU A 416 -8.20 1.43 3.84
C LEU A 416 -9.15 0.37 3.26
N PRO A 417 -10.44 0.35 3.64
CA PRO A 417 -11.39 -0.69 3.21
C PRO A 417 -11.77 -0.62 1.71
N GLY A 418 -11.23 0.35 0.98
CA GLY A 418 -11.45 0.46 -0.45
C GLY A 418 -12.92 0.68 -0.81
N THR A 419 -13.38 -0.04 -1.83
CA THR A 419 -14.75 0.07 -2.37
C THR A 419 -15.79 -0.77 -1.61
N GLU A 420 -15.40 -1.50 -0.55
CA GLU A 420 -16.23 -2.54 0.06
C GLU A 420 -16.63 -2.20 1.51
N GLY A 421 -17.31 -1.06 1.72
CA GLY A 421 -17.87 -0.67 3.02
C GLY A 421 -18.84 -1.71 3.60
N ASP A 422 -19.46 -2.54 2.75
CA ASP A 422 -20.27 -3.69 3.20
C ASP A 422 -19.46 -4.67 4.07
N GLY A 423 -18.14 -4.86 3.79
CA GLY A 423 -17.28 -5.72 4.59
C GLY A 423 -17.05 -5.19 6.00
N VAL A 424 -17.04 -3.88 6.18
CA VAL A 424 -17.02 -3.25 7.52
C VAL A 424 -18.32 -3.54 8.26
N SER A 425 -19.45 -3.33 7.59
CA SER A 425 -20.77 -3.57 8.18
C SER A 425 -20.98 -5.02 8.60
N ASP A 426 -20.44 -5.99 7.87
CA ASP A 426 -20.49 -7.41 8.24
C ASP A 426 -19.87 -7.67 9.62
N ILE A 427 -18.80 -6.96 9.98
CA ILE A 427 -18.18 -7.04 11.31
C ILE A 427 -19.06 -6.33 12.34
N LEU A 428 -19.56 -5.13 12.02
CA LEU A 428 -20.32 -4.33 12.97
C LEU A 428 -21.59 -5.04 13.43
N PHE A 429 -22.27 -5.74 12.54
CA PHE A 429 -23.53 -6.42 12.82
C PHE A 429 -23.42 -7.93 13.07
N GLY A 430 -22.19 -8.46 13.09
CA GLY A 430 -21.93 -9.87 13.43
C GLY A 430 -22.24 -10.86 12.31
N ASP A 431 -22.40 -10.42 11.06
CA ASP A 431 -22.50 -11.30 9.89
C ASP A 431 -21.19 -12.03 9.60
N PHE A 432 -20.08 -11.44 10.05
CA PHE A 432 -18.76 -12.06 10.04
C PHE A 432 -18.07 -11.79 11.38
N GLN A 433 -17.45 -12.83 11.96
CA GLN A 433 -16.73 -12.70 13.22
C GLN A 433 -15.38 -12.00 12.95
N SER A 434 -15.10 -10.92 13.69
CA SER A 434 -13.80 -10.24 13.60
C SER A 434 -12.65 -11.21 13.90
N SER A 435 -11.71 -11.29 12.97
CA SER A 435 -10.51 -12.12 13.08
C SER A 435 -9.23 -11.36 12.71
N GLY A 436 -9.39 -10.10 12.32
CA GLY A 436 -8.28 -9.21 11.96
C GLY A 436 -7.29 -9.04 13.10
N ARG A 437 -6.00 -9.00 12.75
CA ARG A 437 -4.90 -8.70 13.66
C ARG A 437 -4.09 -7.54 13.09
N LEU A 438 -3.46 -6.77 13.97
CA LEU A 438 -2.59 -5.68 13.56
C LEU A 438 -1.45 -6.21 12.68
N SER A 439 -1.15 -5.49 11.64
CA SER A 439 0.05 -5.68 10.81
C SER A 439 1.20 -4.77 11.26
N TYR A 440 0.88 -3.82 12.11
CA TYR A 440 1.78 -2.85 12.70
C TYR A 440 1.50 -2.79 14.20
N PRO A 441 2.50 -2.95 15.08
CA PRO A 441 2.30 -2.67 16.50
C PRO A 441 1.83 -1.23 16.65
N TRP A 442 0.93 -1.00 17.62
CA TRP A 442 0.37 0.34 17.85
C TRP A 442 0.99 0.94 19.11
N PRO A 443 2.00 1.80 18.99
CA PRO A 443 2.65 2.40 20.14
C PRO A 443 1.78 3.49 20.78
N VAL A 444 2.06 3.80 22.05
CA VAL A 444 1.46 4.92 22.76
C VAL A 444 1.82 6.25 22.06
N LYS A 445 3.07 6.35 21.60
CA LYS A 445 3.56 7.43 20.73
C LYS A 445 3.91 6.84 19.38
N THR A 446 3.20 7.24 18.35
CA THR A 446 3.38 6.66 17.01
C THR A 446 4.71 7.03 16.36
N GLU A 447 5.41 8.04 16.86
CA GLU A 447 6.77 8.41 16.46
C GLU A 447 7.80 7.33 16.82
N ASP A 448 7.52 6.49 17.81
CA ASP A 448 8.38 5.36 18.20
C ASP A 448 8.28 4.20 17.16
N GLY A 449 7.24 4.22 16.33
CA GLY A 449 7.08 3.30 15.21
C GLY A 449 7.04 1.82 15.63
N ALA A 450 7.53 0.96 14.77
CA ALA A 450 7.57 -0.49 14.99
C ALA A 450 8.65 -0.91 16.02
N ASN A 451 9.53 -0.01 16.39
CA ASN A 451 10.64 -0.25 17.33
C ASN A 451 10.32 0.17 18.77
N ALA A 452 9.06 0.57 19.05
CA ALA A 452 8.62 0.88 20.42
C ALA A 452 8.85 -0.31 21.36
N ASP A 453 9.30 -0.02 22.58
CA ASP A 453 9.41 -1.06 23.62
C ASP A 453 8.04 -1.65 23.94
N LEU A 454 7.99 -2.92 24.36
CA LEU A 454 6.73 -3.61 24.65
C LEU A 454 5.86 -2.89 25.69
N ASP A 455 6.50 -2.21 26.65
CA ASP A 455 5.81 -1.45 27.69
C ASP A 455 5.21 -0.13 27.15
N ASP A 456 5.67 0.34 25.99
CA ASP A 456 5.20 1.53 25.30
C ASP A 456 4.20 1.21 24.17
N LEU A 457 3.75 -0.04 24.05
CA LEU A 457 2.73 -0.43 23.09
C LEU A 457 1.33 -0.27 23.69
N LEU A 458 0.46 0.43 22.95
CA LEU A 458 -0.98 0.44 23.21
C LEU A 458 -1.60 -0.91 22.80
N TYR A 459 -1.18 -1.42 21.64
CA TYR A 459 -1.56 -2.76 21.11
C TYR A 459 -0.41 -3.41 20.34
N ASN A 460 -0.26 -4.72 20.49
CA ASN A 460 0.74 -5.52 19.77
C ASN A 460 0.12 -6.29 18.58
N ILE A 461 0.98 -6.77 17.64
CA ILE A 461 0.60 -7.59 16.47
C ILE A 461 0.31 -9.05 16.84
#